data_46ffbfb99f7734fea604c36cf9d950f7
#
_entry.id   46ffbfb99f7734fea604c36cf9d950f7
#
_cell.length_a   1.000
_cell.length_b   1.000
_cell.length_c   1.000
_cell.angle_alpha   90.00
_cell.angle_beta   90.00
_cell.angle_gamma   90.00
#
_symmetry.space_group_name_H-M   'P 1'
#
loop_
_entity.id
_entity.type
_entity.pdbx_description
1 polymer ?
#
loop_
_entity_poly.entity_id
_entity_poly.type
_entity_poly.pdbx_seq_one_letter_code
_entity_poly.pdbx_strand_id
1 'polypeptide(L)'
;MVATDEILKQVADQYRRIRNTFRFMMGNLNDFNDDSKNINQNDLVEIDKWIISAAIKLDEEVRNLNDSYAYHHVVQKIHNFCVHELGGIYLDIIKDRMYVTKSDSHARNSAQFALFEVADILIRLI
;
A
#
# COMPACT_ATOMS: atom_id res chain seq x y z
N MET A 1 -10.50 32.01 -6.36
CA MET A 1 -10.55 32.13 -4.90
C MET A 1 -9.42 31.35 -4.28
N VAL A 2 -8.80 31.93 -3.29
CA VAL A 2 -7.60 31.37 -2.65
C VAL A 2 -7.88 30.00 -2.02
N ALA A 3 -9.02 29.83 -1.35
CA ALA A 3 -9.38 28.57 -0.70
C ALA A 3 -9.57 27.42 -1.70
N THR A 4 -10.12 27.71 -2.87
CA THR A 4 -10.33 26.71 -3.92
C THR A 4 -9.00 26.24 -4.51
N ASP A 5 -8.08 27.17 -4.75
CA ASP A 5 -6.75 26.86 -5.27
C ASP A 5 -5.95 26.02 -4.28
N GLU A 6 -6.06 26.31 -2.98
CA GLU A 6 -5.40 25.53 -1.94
C GLU A 6 -5.96 24.12 -1.86
N ILE A 7 -7.29 23.96 -1.96
CA ILE A 7 -7.93 22.64 -1.94
C ILE A 7 -7.48 21.80 -3.14
N LEU A 8 -7.46 22.39 -4.33
CA LEU A 8 -7.00 21.70 -5.55
C LEU A 8 -5.54 21.28 -5.42
N LYS A 9 -4.72 22.14 -4.84
CA LYS A 9 -3.32 21.84 -4.62
C LYS A 9 -3.13 20.67 -3.65
N GLN A 10 -3.91 20.64 -2.57
CA GLN A 10 -3.89 19.55 -1.60
C GLN A 10 -4.31 18.22 -2.23
N VAL A 11 -5.37 18.23 -3.04
CA VAL A 11 -5.83 17.04 -3.74
C VAL A 11 -4.76 16.54 -4.71
N ALA A 12 -4.14 17.44 -5.46
CA ALA A 12 -3.07 17.09 -6.39
C ALA A 12 -1.88 16.47 -5.65
N ASP A 13 -1.50 17.00 -4.49
CA ASP A 13 -0.42 16.47 -3.68
C ASP A 13 -0.76 15.08 -3.13
N GLN A 14 -2.00 14.86 -2.71
CA GLN A 14 -2.45 13.56 -2.22
C GLN A 14 -2.36 12.50 -3.34
N TYR A 15 -2.83 12.81 -4.54
CA TYR A 15 -2.74 11.90 -5.67
C TYR A 15 -1.30 11.61 -6.05
N ARG A 16 -0.43 12.61 -6.00
CA ARG A 16 1.00 12.43 -6.29
C ARG A 16 1.64 11.46 -5.32
N ARG A 17 1.35 11.58 -4.03
CA ARG A 17 1.88 10.68 -2.99
C ARG A 17 1.39 9.26 -3.17
N ILE A 18 0.11 9.09 -3.46
CA ILE A 18 -0.48 7.78 -3.73
C ILE A 18 0.20 7.15 -4.95
N ARG A 19 0.36 7.91 -6.02
CA ARG A 19 1.00 7.43 -7.25
C ARG A 19 2.46 7.03 -7.00
N ASN A 20 3.20 7.83 -6.26
CA ASN A 20 4.59 7.54 -5.94
C ASN A 20 4.72 6.27 -5.10
N THR A 21 3.78 6.06 -4.18
CA THR A 21 3.72 4.83 -3.38
C THR A 21 3.51 3.61 -4.28
N PHE A 22 2.59 3.69 -5.24
CA PHE A 22 2.36 2.62 -6.21
C PHE A 22 3.60 2.34 -7.05
N ARG A 23 4.28 3.39 -7.51
CA ARG A 23 5.52 3.22 -8.29
C ARG A 23 6.57 2.46 -7.50
N PHE A 24 6.71 2.78 -6.22
CA PHE A 24 7.66 2.08 -5.35
C PHE A 24 7.28 0.61 -5.21
N MET A 25 6.00 0.32 -4.95
CA MET A 25 5.53 -1.06 -4.82
C MET A 25 5.75 -1.85 -6.11
N MET A 26 5.38 -1.28 -7.26
CA MET A 26 5.55 -1.94 -8.55
C MET A 26 7.02 -2.18 -8.88
N GLY A 27 7.90 -1.24 -8.52
CA GLY A 27 9.34 -1.41 -8.70
C GLY A 27 9.90 -2.59 -7.93
N ASN A 28 9.32 -2.93 -6.79
CA ASN A 28 9.73 -4.06 -5.97
C ASN A 28 9.04 -5.38 -6.34
N LEU A 29 8.13 -5.35 -7.32
CA LEU A 29 7.43 -6.55 -7.80
C LEU A 29 7.90 -7.00 -9.18
N ASN A 30 8.98 -6.42 -9.71
CA ASN A 30 9.50 -6.76 -11.03
C ASN A 30 9.85 -8.24 -11.17
N ASP A 31 10.39 -8.84 -10.13
CA ASP A 31 10.77 -10.26 -10.10
C ASP A 31 9.79 -11.11 -9.28
N PHE A 32 8.53 -10.66 -9.20
CA PHE A 32 7.46 -11.40 -8.52
C PHE A 32 7.23 -12.72 -9.25
N ASN A 33 7.48 -13.83 -8.55
CA ASN A 33 7.51 -15.15 -9.14
C ASN A 33 6.51 -16.09 -8.47
N ASP A 34 6.46 -17.36 -8.91
CA ASP A 34 5.54 -18.35 -8.38
C ASP A 34 5.79 -18.65 -6.90
N ASP A 35 7.04 -18.62 -6.46
CA ASP A 35 7.38 -18.81 -5.06
C ASP A 35 6.78 -17.72 -4.17
N SER A 36 6.82 -16.47 -4.64
CA SER A 36 6.20 -15.35 -3.95
C SER A 36 4.68 -15.44 -3.94
N LYS A 37 4.10 -15.84 -5.07
CA LYS A 37 2.63 -15.96 -5.21
C LYS A 37 2.06 -17.06 -4.34
N ASN A 38 2.78 -18.17 -4.21
CA ASN A 38 2.28 -19.39 -3.56
C ASN A 38 2.73 -19.55 -2.12
N ILE A 39 3.30 -18.50 -1.54
CA ILE A 39 3.72 -18.52 -0.15
C ILE A 39 2.51 -18.77 0.76
N ASN A 40 2.70 -19.62 1.77
CA ASN A 40 1.66 -19.88 2.75
C ASN A 40 1.47 -18.65 3.63
N GLN A 41 0.24 -18.17 3.75
CA GLN A 41 -0.06 -16.98 4.54
C GLN A 41 0.34 -17.13 6.00
N ASN A 42 0.30 -18.36 6.54
CA ASN A 42 0.72 -18.63 7.91
C ASN A 42 2.23 -18.46 8.11
N ASP A 43 3.00 -18.55 7.03
CA ASP A 43 4.46 -18.44 7.06
C ASP A 43 4.96 -17.03 6.78
N LEU A 44 4.07 -16.07 6.58
CA LEU A 44 4.45 -14.68 6.34
C LEU A 44 5.15 -14.09 7.57
N VAL A 45 6.11 -13.20 7.31
CA VAL A 45 6.74 -12.42 8.37
C VAL A 45 5.68 -11.55 9.06
N GLU A 46 5.78 -11.38 10.38
CA GLU A 46 4.75 -10.70 11.17
C GLU A 46 4.44 -9.28 10.68
N ILE A 47 5.45 -8.51 10.30
CA ILE A 47 5.23 -7.15 9.79
C ILE A 47 4.45 -7.17 8.47
N ASP A 48 4.65 -8.22 7.66
CA ASP A 48 3.93 -8.38 6.40
C ASP A 48 2.46 -8.73 6.65
N LYS A 49 2.19 -9.57 7.64
CA LYS A 49 0.82 -9.85 8.08
C LYS A 49 0.13 -8.58 8.57
N TRP A 50 0.85 -7.76 9.32
CA TRP A 50 0.33 -6.51 9.84
C TRP A 50 -0.11 -5.56 8.73
N ILE A 51 0.72 -5.36 7.71
CA ILE A 51 0.38 -4.42 6.64
C ILE A 51 -0.80 -4.91 5.80
N ILE A 52 -0.88 -6.22 5.56
CA ILE A 52 -2.02 -6.81 4.85
C ILE A 52 -3.30 -6.59 5.67
N SER A 53 -3.25 -6.84 6.97
CA SER A 53 -4.40 -6.60 7.87
C SER A 53 -4.83 -5.13 7.88
N ALA A 54 -3.87 -4.23 7.88
CA ALA A 54 -4.14 -2.79 7.83
C ALA A 54 -4.83 -2.40 6.51
N ALA A 55 -4.39 -3.00 5.40
CA ALA A 55 -5.01 -2.76 4.09
C ALA A 55 -6.43 -3.32 4.01
N ILE A 56 -6.67 -4.49 4.57
CA ILE A 56 -8.01 -5.10 4.64
C ILE A 56 -8.94 -4.21 5.48
N LYS A 57 -8.44 -3.70 6.60
CA LYS A 57 -9.22 -2.79 7.44
C LYS A 57 -9.57 -1.51 6.68
N LEU A 58 -8.63 -0.97 5.93
CA LEU A 58 -8.89 0.19 5.08
C LEU A 58 -9.98 -0.11 4.06
N ASP A 59 -9.92 -1.27 3.41
CA ASP A 59 -10.93 -1.71 2.45
C ASP A 59 -12.33 -1.76 3.08
N GLU A 60 -12.44 -2.33 4.28
CA GLU A 60 -13.70 -2.38 5.02
C GLU A 60 -14.22 -0.98 5.37
N GLU A 61 -13.35 -0.10 5.84
CA GLU A 61 -13.72 1.28 6.17
C GLU A 61 -14.23 2.03 4.95
N VAL A 62 -13.56 1.86 3.81
CA VAL A 62 -13.96 2.53 2.56
C VAL A 62 -15.30 1.99 2.06
N ARG A 63 -15.51 0.68 2.15
CA ARG A 63 -16.78 0.07 1.72
C ARG A 63 -17.97 0.53 2.57
N ASN A 64 -17.73 0.88 3.82
CA ASN A 64 -18.77 1.40 4.71
C ASN A 64 -19.10 2.86 4.44
N LEU A 65 -18.30 3.55 3.61
CA LEU A 65 -18.58 4.91 3.18
C LEU A 65 -19.40 4.88 1.89
N ASN A 66 -20.70 4.62 2.00
CA ASN A 66 -21.58 4.39 0.86
C ASN A 66 -22.27 5.64 0.33
N ASP A 67 -21.80 6.80 0.68
CA ASP A 67 -22.43 8.05 0.35
C ASP A 67 -21.65 8.78 -0.73
N SER A 68 -22.34 9.55 -1.57
CA SER A 68 -21.71 10.39 -2.59
C SER A 68 -20.76 11.44 -1.99
N TYR A 69 -20.97 11.83 -0.76
CA TYR A 69 -20.08 12.73 -0.02
C TYR A 69 -18.81 12.04 0.45
N ALA A 70 -18.78 10.72 0.39
CA ALA A 70 -17.69 9.94 0.92
C ALA A 70 -16.44 9.92 0.03
N TYR A 71 -16.54 10.36 -1.24
CA TYR A 71 -15.39 10.32 -2.15
C TYR A 71 -14.18 11.05 -1.59
N HIS A 72 -14.38 12.23 -1.05
CA HIS A 72 -13.32 13.01 -0.41
C HIS A 72 -12.71 12.24 0.76
N HIS A 73 -13.55 11.60 1.58
CA HIS A 73 -13.10 10.80 2.70
C HIS A 73 -12.35 9.54 2.26
N VAL A 74 -12.78 8.94 1.15
CA VAL A 74 -12.10 7.77 0.58
C VAL A 74 -10.66 8.14 0.19
N VAL A 75 -10.49 9.22 -0.57
CA VAL A 75 -9.15 9.68 -0.98
C VAL A 75 -8.30 10.01 0.24
N GLN A 76 -8.89 10.66 1.24
CA GLN A 76 -8.20 11.02 2.47
C GLN A 76 -7.71 9.78 3.21
N LYS A 77 -8.56 8.76 3.34
CA LYS A 77 -8.18 7.50 4.02
C LYS A 77 -7.08 6.76 3.27
N ILE A 78 -7.16 6.68 1.96
CA ILE A 78 -6.13 6.04 1.14
C ILE A 78 -4.81 6.80 1.26
N HIS A 79 -4.85 8.11 1.19
CA HIS A 79 -3.68 8.96 1.36
C HIS A 79 -3.03 8.75 2.73
N ASN A 80 -3.83 8.74 3.80
CA ASN A 80 -3.33 8.54 5.15
C ASN A 80 -2.67 7.16 5.30
N PHE A 81 -3.28 6.13 4.72
CA PHE A 81 -2.70 4.78 4.72
C PHE A 81 -1.35 4.78 4.01
N CYS A 82 -1.25 5.40 2.84
CA CYS A 82 -0.01 5.46 2.07
C CYS A 82 1.09 6.23 2.79
N VAL A 83 0.73 7.27 3.54
CA VAL A 83 1.71 8.10 4.23
C VAL A 83 2.13 7.51 5.57
N HIS A 84 1.19 6.99 6.35
CA HIS A 84 1.45 6.58 7.74
C HIS A 84 1.79 5.09 7.86
N GLU A 85 0.87 4.21 7.49
CA GLU A 85 1.08 2.79 7.67
C GLU A 85 2.08 2.24 6.65
N LEU A 86 1.88 2.56 5.39
CA LEU A 86 2.71 2.04 4.32
C LEU A 86 4.03 2.80 4.23
N GLY A 87 3.97 4.12 3.98
CA GLY A 87 5.17 4.94 3.75
C GLY A 87 5.95 5.24 5.01
N GLY A 88 5.27 5.44 6.14
CA GLY A 88 5.92 5.84 7.39
C GLY A 88 6.66 4.72 8.10
N ILE A 89 6.24 3.48 7.90
CA ILE A 89 6.80 2.33 8.63
C ILE A 89 7.23 1.23 7.67
N TYR A 90 6.29 0.73 6.86
CA TYR A 90 6.46 -0.51 6.14
C TYR A 90 7.48 -0.40 5.01
N LEU A 91 7.40 0.64 4.20
CA LEU A 91 8.29 0.77 3.04
C LEU A 91 9.74 0.99 3.43
N ASP A 92 10.01 1.63 4.56
CA ASP A 92 11.39 1.77 5.07
C ASP A 92 11.97 0.41 5.46
N ILE A 93 11.17 -0.41 6.15
CA ILE A 93 11.58 -1.77 6.52
C ILE A 93 11.80 -2.62 5.27
N ILE A 94 10.93 -2.49 4.28
CA ILE A 94 10.99 -3.23 3.03
C ILE A 94 12.23 -2.86 2.22
N LYS A 95 12.60 -1.58 2.18
CA LYS A 95 13.80 -1.15 1.48
C LYS A 95 15.01 -1.95 1.94
N ASP A 96 15.24 -1.99 3.24
CA ASP A 96 16.37 -2.73 3.80
C ASP A 96 16.27 -4.21 3.46
N ARG A 97 15.10 -4.81 3.64
CA ARG A 97 14.90 -6.23 3.39
C ARG A 97 15.17 -6.60 1.93
N MET A 98 14.68 -5.79 0.99
CA MET A 98 14.84 -6.07 -0.45
C MET A 98 16.27 -5.88 -0.92
N TYR A 99 17.06 -5.03 -0.26
CA TYR A 99 18.46 -4.85 -0.59
C TYR A 99 19.36 -5.92 0.00
N VAL A 100 19.05 -6.39 1.21
CA VAL A 100 19.95 -7.26 1.97
C VAL A 100 19.68 -8.74 1.73
N THR A 101 18.45 -9.12 1.40
CA THR A 101 18.07 -10.52 1.23
C THR A 101 18.24 -10.99 -0.22
N LYS A 102 18.51 -12.29 -0.36
CA LYS A 102 18.59 -12.93 -1.67
C LYS A 102 17.21 -12.94 -2.34
N SER A 103 17.19 -12.96 -3.67
CA SER A 103 15.96 -12.89 -4.46
C SER A 103 15.00 -14.06 -4.22
N ASP A 104 15.51 -15.19 -3.73
CA ASP A 104 14.72 -16.39 -3.46
C ASP A 104 14.48 -16.63 -1.96
N SER A 105 14.87 -15.68 -1.10
CA SER A 105 14.71 -15.84 0.35
C SER A 105 13.24 -15.77 0.76
N HIS A 106 12.91 -16.45 1.85
CA HIS A 106 11.57 -16.43 2.42
C HIS A 106 11.14 -15.01 2.80
N ALA A 107 12.04 -14.23 3.39
CA ALA A 107 11.75 -12.86 3.81
C ALA A 107 11.40 -11.97 2.61
N ARG A 108 12.11 -12.13 1.50
CA ARG A 108 11.83 -11.38 0.28
C ARG A 108 10.51 -11.81 -0.34
N ASN A 109 10.25 -13.11 -0.41
CA ASN A 109 8.99 -13.63 -0.96
C ASN A 109 7.80 -13.18 -0.12
N SER A 110 7.93 -13.18 1.19
CA SER A 110 6.90 -12.70 2.10
C SER A 110 6.60 -11.21 1.86
N ALA A 111 7.65 -10.38 1.73
CA ALA A 111 7.50 -8.96 1.45
C ALA A 111 6.81 -8.71 0.12
N GLN A 112 7.21 -9.44 -0.92
CA GLN A 112 6.61 -9.29 -2.25
C GLN A 112 5.14 -9.71 -2.26
N PHE A 113 4.81 -10.80 -1.56
CA PHE A 113 3.42 -11.22 -1.43
C PHE A 113 2.59 -10.13 -0.75
N ALA A 114 3.10 -9.56 0.34
CA ALA A 114 2.40 -8.50 1.06
C ALA A 114 2.21 -7.25 0.19
N LEU A 115 3.24 -6.83 -0.53
CA LEU A 115 3.15 -5.68 -1.44
C LEU A 115 2.12 -5.92 -2.53
N PHE A 116 2.09 -7.13 -3.09
CA PHE A 116 1.12 -7.48 -4.13
C PHE A 116 -0.31 -7.41 -3.58
N GLU A 117 -0.56 -7.98 -2.40
CA GLU A 117 -1.89 -7.97 -1.79
C GLU A 117 -2.33 -6.54 -1.46
N VAL A 118 -1.45 -5.73 -0.89
CA VAL A 118 -1.75 -4.34 -0.58
C VAL A 118 -2.04 -3.54 -1.84
N ALA A 119 -1.21 -3.71 -2.88
CA ALA A 119 -1.40 -3.01 -4.15
C ALA A 119 -2.72 -3.40 -4.80
N ASP A 120 -3.07 -4.69 -4.77
CA ASP A 120 -4.33 -5.18 -5.32
C ASP A 120 -5.54 -4.55 -4.62
N ILE A 121 -5.51 -4.47 -3.29
CA ILE A 121 -6.57 -3.84 -2.51
C ILE A 121 -6.68 -2.35 -2.88
N LEU A 122 -5.56 -1.64 -2.91
CA LEU A 122 -5.57 -0.20 -3.22
C LEU A 122 -6.05 0.09 -4.63
N ILE A 123 -5.67 -0.74 -5.61
CA ILE A 123 -6.13 -0.57 -7.01
C ILE A 123 -7.64 -0.70 -7.09
N ARG A 124 -8.22 -1.63 -6.35
CA ARG A 124 -9.68 -1.83 -6.35
C ARG A 124 -10.42 -0.68 -5.67
N LEU A 125 -9.77 0.05 -4.76
CA LEU A 125 -10.37 1.18 -4.06
C LEU A 125 -10.28 2.49 -4.85
N ILE A 126 -9.33 2.60 -5.75
CA ILE A 126 -9.13 3.77 -6.59
C ILE A 126 -9.84 3.56 -7.92
#